data_1689850131b8a407dcbfe4a9a297cf26
#
_entry.id   1689850131b8a407dcbfe4a9a297cf26
#
_cell.length_a   1.000
_cell.length_b   1.000
_cell.length_c   1.000
_cell.angle_alpha   90.00
_cell.angle_beta   90.00
_cell.angle_gamma   90.00
#
_symmetry.space_group_name_H-M   'P 1'
#
loop_
_entity.id
_entity.type
_entity.pdbx_description
1 polymer ?
#
loop_
_entity_poly.entity_id
_entity_poly.type
_entity_poly.pdbx_seq_one_letter_code
_entity_poly.pdbx_strand_id
1 'polypeptide(L)'
;MKNKQKIIVLGTGVLCGVIIMAIIFSIFPIRSQKNPQQLASSSEIQKKDQSKISNLTEQLNSAENALKQSKTGQEEEQVLQLQSKCKQLFTTYYSYEQNKVTNKARQATVKNSVTSEVAQQLFPLSADNQSSDYGVIQSQLNQVNVYNQKQSGGSIVALVDCDYTVKAGTMTNNVPHYLFQVSYDLEQGTLTKVTELGKIGK
;
A
#
# COMPACT_ATOMS: atom_id res chain seq x y z
N MET A 1 21.78 -2.44 30.65
CA MET A 1 20.46 -2.62 31.29
C MET A 1 19.38 -3.25 30.39
N LYS A 2 19.73 -3.89 29.25
CA LYS A 2 18.73 -4.43 28.28
C LYS A 2 18.35 -5.91 28.47
N ASN A 3 19.06 -6.66 29.29
CA ASN A 3 18.82 -8.12 29.42
C ASN A 3 17.89 -8.53 30.58
N LYS A 4 17.55 -7.63 31.52
CA LYS A 4 16.64 -7.96 32.63
C LYS A 4 15.16 -7.97 32.25
N GLN A 5 14.74 -7.23 31.22
CA GLN A 5 13.34 -7.20 30.79
C GLN A 5 12.91 -8.45 30.02
N LYS A 6 13.80 -9.11 29.29
CA LYS A 6 13.45 -10.33 28.51
C LYS A 6 13.20 -11.56 29.41
N ILE A 7 13.82 -11.63 30.59
CA ILE A 7 13.65 -12.75 31.52
C ILE A 7 12.31 -12.68 32.24
N ILE A 8 11.78 -11.47 32.50
CA ILE A 8 10.52 -11.30 33.23
C ILE A 8 9.33 -11.70 32.33
N VAL A 9 9.37 -11.43 31.01
CA VAL A 9 8.28 -11.80 30.08
C VAL A 9 8.21 -13.31 29.86
N LEU A 10 9.33 -14.03 29.86
CA LEU A 10 9.33 -15.50 29.77
C LEU A 10 8.82 -16.18 31.06
N GLY A 11 9.13 -15.61 32.23
CA GLY A 11 8.71 -16.16 33.52
C GLY A 11 7.19 -16.06 33.75
N THR A 12 6.56 -15.00 33.33
CA THR A 12 5.10 -14.81 33.49
C THR A 12 4.26 -15.74 32.64
N GLY A 13 4.71 -16.06 31.41
CA GLY A 13 3.99 -16.97 30.50
C GLY A 13 3.94 -18.41 31.02
N VAL A 14 5.04 -18.90 31.63
CA VAL A 14 5.12 -20.26 32.18
C VAL A 14 4.27 -20.40 33.47
N LEU A 15 4.24 -19.39 34.33
CA LEU A 15 3.46 -19.39 35.55
C LEU A 15 1.95 -19.40 35.31
N CYS A 16 1.46 -18.66 34.31
CA CYS A 16 0.07 -18.69 33.92
C CYS A 16 -0.36 -20.05 33.31
N GLY A 17 0.52 -20.69 32.55
CA GLY A 17 0.24 -22.01 31.94
C GLY A 17 0.05 -23.11 33.02
N VAL A 18 0.86 -23.11 34.07
CA VAL A 18 0.79 -24.10 35.16
C VAL A 18 -0.47 -23.90 36.02
N ILE A 19 -0.90 -22.67 36.26
CA ILE A 19 -2.12 -22.37 37.02
C ILE A 19 -3.37 -22.84 36.28
N ILE A 20 -3.42 -22.64 34.95
CA ILE A 20 -4.54 -23.09 34.12
C ILE A 20 -4.63 -24.62 34.12
N MET A 21 -3.53 -25.34 34.05
CA MET A 21 -3.50 -26.80 34.13
C MET A 21 -3.95 -27.32 35.49
N ALA A 22 -3.60 -26.67 36.58
CA ALA A 22 -4.02 -27.06 37.94
C ALA A 22 -5.53 -26.88 38.16
N ILE A 23 -6.14 -25.85 37.57
CA ILE A 23 -7.58 -25.60 37.67
C ILE A 23 -8.36 -26.64 36.86
N ILE A 24 -7.87 -27.07 35.71
CA ILE A 24 -8.53 -28.08 34.86
C ILE A 24 -8.53 -29.45 35.56
N PHE A 25 -7.45 -29.81 36.28
CA PHE A 25 -7.40 -31.08 37.07
C PHE A 25 -8.26 -31.08 38.33
N SER A 26 -8.60 -29.91 38.90
CA SER A 26 -9.40 -29.82 40.11
C SER A 26 -10.92 -29.92 39.92
N ILE A 27 -11.40 -29.78 38.67
CA ILE A 27 -12.84 -29.74 38.37
C ILE A 27 -13.40 -31.12 37.97
N PHE A 28 -12.54 -32.13 37.75
CA PHE A 28 -13.01 -33.49 37.44
C PHE A 28 -12.87 -34.47 38.61
N PRO A 29 -13.88 -34.64 39.48
CA PRO A 29 -13.93 -35.79 40.35
C PRO A 29 -14.17 -37.05 39.54
N ILE A 30 -13.17 -37.93 39.51
CA ILE A 30 -13.28 -39.26 38.89
C ILE A 30 -14.32 -40.06 39.71
N ARG A 31 -15.56 -40.02 39.25
CA ARG A 31 -16.57 -40.94 39.76
C ARG A 31 -16.73 -42.09 38.80
N SER A 32 -16.01 -43.15 39.06
CA SER A 32 -16.10 -44.44 38.38
C SER A 32 -17.48 -45.08 38.62
N GLN A 33 -18.36 -45.02 37.61
CA GLN A 33 -19.45 -45.95 37.51
C GLN A 33 -19.52 -46.49 36.09
N LYS A 34 -19.04 -47.71 35.94
CA LYS A 34 -19.03 -48.47 34.70
C LYS A 34 -20.45 -48.88 34.31
N ASN A 35 -21.00 -48.25 33.31
CA ASN A 35 -22.16 -48.77 32.57
C ASN A 35 -21.74 -49.00 31.09
N PRO A 36 -21.54 -50.22 30.61
CA PRO A 36 -20.91 -50.51 29.33
C PRO A 36 -21.70 -50.03 28.10
N GLN A 37 -22.98 -49.76 28.22
CA GLN A 37 -23.80 -49.26 27.10
C GLN A 37 -23.73 -47.77 26.86
N GLN A 38 -23.30 -46.94 27.84
CA GLN A 38 -23.09 -45.50 27.64
C GLN A 38 -21.73 -45.15 27.03
N LEU A 39 -20.75 -46.03 27.13
CA LEU A 39 -19.40 -45.81 26.58
C LEU A 39 -19.37 -45.91 25.03
N ALA A 40 -20.21 -46.73 24.42
CA ALA A 40 -20.27 -46.87 22.97
C ALA A 40 -20.88 -45.63 22.31
N SER A 41 -21.95 -45.09 22.84
CA SER A 41 -22.58 -43.85 22.29
C SER A 41 -21.76 -42.60 22.51
N SER A 42 -21.00 -42.50 23.61
CA SER A 42 -20.13 -41.36 23.89
C SER A 42 -18.90 -41.31 22.96
N SER A 43 -18.35 -42.49 22.62
CA SER A 43 -17.21 -42.55 21.70
C SER A 43 -17.57 -42.24 20.24
N GLU A 44 -18.81 -42.59 19.83
CA GLU A 44 -19.31 -42.23 18.48
C GLU A 44 -19.60 -40.71 18.39
N ILE A 45 -20.19 -40.12 19.41
CA ILE A 45 -20.44 -38.67 19.49
C ILE A 45 -19.12 -37.91 19.47
N GLN A 46 -18.15 -38.33 20.30
CA GLN A 46 -16.83 -37.71 20.28
C GLN A 46 -16.12 -37.80 18.93
N LYS A 47 -16.16 -38.94 18.24
CA LYS A 47 -15.59 -39.08 16.89
C LYS A 47 -16.29 -38.16 15.88
N LYS A 48 -17.62 -38.05 15.96
CA LYS A 48 -18.41 -37.19 15.09
C LYS A 48 -18.15 -35.70 15.33
N ASP A 49 -18.00 -35.30 16.59
CA ASP A 49 -17.68 -33.93 16.95
C ASP A 49 -16.22 -33.59 16.59
N GLN A 50 -15.28 -34.49 16.76
CA GLN A 50 -13.90 -34.32 16.38
C GLN A 50 -13.75 -34.22 14.84
N SER A 51 -14.50 -35.00 14.10
CA SER A 51 -14.58 -34.92 12.64
C SER A 51 -15.19 -33.58 12.16
N LYS A 52 -16.23 -33.09 12.85
CA LYS A 52 -16.79 -31.76 12.57
C LYS A 52 -15.82 -30.63 12.89
N ILE A 53 -15.14 -30.69 14.02
CA ILE A 53 -14.13 -29.68 14.43
C ILE A 53 -13.00 -29.64 13.40
N SER A 54 -12.48 -30.79 12.96
CA SER A 54 -11.45 -30.88 11.93
C SER A 54 -11.91 -30.23 10.62
N ASN A 55 -13.11 -30.57 10.15
CA ASN A 55 -13.68 -30.03 8.92
C ASN A 55 -13.91 -28.50 8.99
N LEU A 56 -14.46 -28.02 10.12
CA LEU A 56 -14.65 -26.58 10.34
C LEU A 56 -13.31 -25.82 10.42
N THR A 57 -12.30 -26.43 11.03
CA THR A 57 -10.95 -25.82 11.11
C THR A 57 -10.31 -25.74 9.71
N GLU A 58 -10.49 -26.77 8.89
CA GLU A 58 -10.00 -26.76 7.50
C GLU A 58 -10.73 -25.73 6.63
N GLN A 59 -12.05 -25.61 6.77
CA GLN A 59 -12.85 -24.58 6.11
C GLN A 59 -12.45 -23.18 6.54
N LEU A 60 -12.20 -22.94 7.83
CA LEU A 60 -11.74 -21.66 8.37
C LEU A 60 -10.36 -21.30 7.78
N ASN A 61 -9.40 -22.21 7.82
CA ASN A 61 -8.06 -21.99 7.28
C ASN A 61 -8.12 -21.72 5.75
N SER A 62 -8.97 -22.43 5.04
CA SER A 62 -9.16 -22.23 3.59
C SER A 62 -9.77 -20.85 3.30
N ALA A 63 -10.78 -20.42 4.06
CA ALA A 63 -11.40 -19.09 3.95
C ALA A 63 -10.44 -17.97 4.31
N GLU A 64 -9.63 -18.13 5.37
CA GLU A 64 -8.59 -17.16 5.74
C GLU A 64 -7.51 -17.01 4.68
N ASN A 65 -7.06 -18.13 4.09
CA ASN A 65 -6.06 -18.10 3.01
C ASN A 65 -6.62 -17.44 1.74
N ALA A 66 -7.86 -17.75 1.36
CA ALA A 66 -8.53 -17.11 0.24
C ALA A 66 -8.70 -15.59 0.45
N LEU A 67 -9.05 -15.16 1.68
CA LEU A 67 -9.16 -13.74 2.04
C LEU A 67 -7.80 -13.03 1.98
N LYS A 68 -6.73 -13.67 2.48
CA LYS A 68 -5.36 -13.11 2.39
C LYS A 68 -4.92 -12.96 0.94
N GLN A 69 -5.09 -14.00 0.12
CA GLN A 69 -4.74 -13.95 -1.31
C GLN A 69 -5.53 -12.87 -2.06
N SER A 70 -6.84 -12.76 -1.81
CA SER A 70 -7.68 -11.73 -2.43
C SER A 70 -7.25 -10.32 -2.03
N LYS A 71 -6.94 -10.06 -0.76
CA LYS A 71 -6.45 -8.75 -0.30
C LYS A 71 -5.10 -8.41 -0.91
N THR A 72 -4.13 -9.34 -0.91
CA THR A 72 -2.80 -9.13 -1.49
C THR A 72 -2.89 -8.82 -2.98
N GLY A 73 -3.72 -9.55 -3.73
CA GLY A 73 -3.92 -9.29 -5.15
C GLY A 73 -4.53 -7.92 -5.45
N GLN A 74 -5.50 -7.47 -4.64
CA GLN A 74 -6.09 -6.14 -4.76
C GLN A 74 -5.09 -5.03 -4.43
N GLU A 75 -4.29 -5.21 -3.38
CA GLU A 75 -3.25 -4.25 -2.99
C GLU A 75 -2.18 -4.12 -4.08
N GLU A 76 -1.74 -5.23 -4.67
CA GLU A 76 -0.79 -5.22 -5.80
C GLU A 76 -1.35 -4.50 -7.02
N GLU A 77 -2.60 -4.75 -7.39
CA GLU A 77 -3.26 -4.07 -8.50
C GLU A 77 -3.37 -2.56 -8.27
N GLN A 78 -3.75 -2.14 -7.07
CA GLN A 78 -3.84 -0.73 -6.68
C GLN A 78 -2.48 -0.02 -6.77
N VAL A 79 -1.41 -0.68 -6.35
CA VAL A 79 -0.04 -0.18 -6.47
C VAL A 79 0.38 -0.03 -7.93
N LEU A 80 0.08 -0.99 -8.80
CA LEU A 80 0.36 -0.91 -10.22
C LEU A 80 -0.42 0.22 -10.90
N GLN A 81 -1.68 0.42 -10.53
CA GLN A 81 -2.49 1.54 -11.01
C GLN A 81 -1.89 2.89 -10.57
N LEU A 82 -1.53 3.06 -9.30
CA LEU A 82 -0.83 4.24 -8.80
C LEU A 82 0.45 4.52 -9.60
N GLN A 83 1.31 3.51 -9.79
CA GLN A 83 2.54 3.65 -10.59
C GLN A 83 2.26 4.10 -12.02
N SER A 84 1.25 3.53 -12.66
CA SER A 84 0.82 3.90 -14.01
C SER A 84 0.35 5.36 -14.07
N LYS A 85 -0.49 5.80 -13.10
CA LYS A 85 -0.97 7.19 -13.01
C LYS A 85 0.16 8.18 -12.75
N CYS A 86 1.09 7.86 -11.86
CA CYS A 86 2.29 8.66 -11.62
C CYS A 86 3.15 8.76 -12.89
N LYS A 87 3.42 7.65 -13.55
CA LYS A 87 4.19 7.65 -14.80
C LYS A 87 3.54 8.53 -15.88
N GLN A 88 2.23 8.41 -16.08
CA GLN A 88 1.51 9.23 -17.04
C GLN A 88 1.58 10.73 -16.68
N LEU A 89 1.34 11.06 -15.40
CA LEU A 89 1.39 12.44 -14.93
C LEU A 89 2.78 13.04 -15.14
N PHE A 90 3.84 12.40 -14.59
CA PHE A 90 5.18 12.98 -14.60
C PHE A 90 5.82 12.94 -16.00
N THR A 91 5.45 11.98 -16.87
CA THR A 91 5.80 12.03 -18.29
C THR A 91 5.19 13.26 -18.94
N THR A 92 3.91 13.53 -18.73
CA THR A 92 3.23 14.72 -19.29
C THR A 92 3.78 16.01 -18.66
N TYR A 93 4.19 15.98 -17.39
CA TYR A 93 4.73 17.14 -16.68
C TYR A 93 6.14 17.53 -17.15
N TYR A 94 7.00 16.57 -17.38
CA TYR A 94 8.40 16.81 -17.73
C TYR A 94 8.75 16.61 -19.20
N SER A 95 7.96 15.83 -19.97
CA SER A 95 8.29 15.60 -21.41
C SER A 95 7.47 16.51 -22.31
N TYR A 96 8.00 17.71 -22.56
CA TYR A 96 7.36 18.70 -23.43
C TYR A 96 8.38 19.59 -24.12
N GLU A 97 7.93 20.21 -25.21
CA GLU A 97 8.62 21.31 -25.88
C GLU A 97 7.69 22.52 -25.87
N GLN A 98 8.21 23.63 -25.37
CA GLN A 98 7.50 24.90 -25.34
C GLN A 98 7.03 25.28 -26.74
N ASN A 99 5.83 25.83 -26.84
CA ASN A 99 5.12 26.19 -28.08
C ASN A 99 4.64 25.03 -28.97
N LYS A 100 4.99 23.76 -28.66
CA LYS A 100 4.41 22.59 -29.33
C LYS A 100 3.24 21.96 -28.59
N VAL A 101 3.25 22.03 -27.24
CA VAL A 101 2.23 21.40 -26.41
C VAL A 101 1.70 22.43 -25.41
N THR A 102 0.41 22.74 -25.50
CA THR A 102 -0.25 23.67 -24.57
C THR A 102 -0.58 22.98 -23.23
N ASN A 103 -0.69 23.77 -22.15
CA ASN A 103 -1.14 23.28 -20.86
C ASN A 103 -2.58 22.72 -20.93
N LYS A 104 -3.42 23.28 -21.78
CA LYS A 104 -4.75 22.72 -22.07
C LYS A 104 -4.67 21.28 -22.62
N ALA A 105 -3.77 21.01 -23.56
CA ALA A 105 -3.56 19.67 -24.10
C ALA A 105 -2.98 18.72 -23.03
N ARG A 106 -2.05 19.21 -22.19
CA ARG A 106 -1.47 18.44 -21.08
C ARG A 106 -2.51 18.08 -20.02
N GLN A 107 -3.40 19.04 -19.64
CA GLN A 107 -4.54 18.74 -18.76
C GLN A 107 -5.43 17.65 -19.35
N ALA A 108 -5.76 17.72 -20.64
CA ALA A 108 -6.57 16.71 -21.33
C ALA A 108 -5.91 15.32 -21.30
N THR A 109 -4.58 15.26 -21.42
CA THR A 109 -3.82 13.99 -21.36
C THR A 109 -3.91 13.33 -19.97
N VAL A 110 -3.87 14.12 -18.89
CA VAL A 110 -3.84 13.59 -17.52
C VAL A 110 -5.22 13.52 -16.85
N LYS A 111 -6.30 13.91 -17.51
CA LYS A 111 -7.65 14.03 -16.93
C LYS A 111 -8.17 12.78 -16.22
N ASN A 112 -7.72 11.59 -16.64
CA ASN A 112 -8.11 10.30 -16.05
C ASN A 112 -7.08 9.82 -14.98
N SER A 113 -6.05 10.61 -14.72
CA SER A 113 -4.99 10.25 -13.78
C SER A 113 -4.94 11.14 -12.55
N VAL A 114 -5.47 12.36 -12.67
CA VAL A 114 -5.46 13.35 -11.58
C VAL A 114 -6.83 14.02 -11.48
N THR A 115 -7.11 14.64 -10.33
CA THR A 115 -8.29 15.52 -10.19
C THR A 115 -8.11 16.82 -10.97
N SER A 116 -9.22 17.52 -11.22
CA SER A 116 -9.21 18.82 -11.92
C SER A 116 -8.33 19.86 -11.22
N GLU A 117 -8.33 19.86 -9.90
CA GLU A 117 -7.53 20.78 -9.07
C GLU A 117 -6.04 20.53 -9.27
N VAL A 118 -5.61 19.26 -9.23
CA VAL A 118 -4.21 18.88 -9.49
C VAL A 118 -3.80 19.22 -10.92
N ALA A 119 -4.68 18.97 -11.90
CA ALA A 119 -4.41 19.33 -13.29
C ALA A 119 -4.23 20.84 -13.47
N GLN A 120 -5.08 21.67 -12.85
CA GLN A 120 -4.98 23.13 -12.89
C GLN A 120 -3.73 23.66 -12.16
N GLN A 121 -3.38 23.05 -11.02
CA GLN A 121 -2.18 23.39 -10.26
C GLN A 121 -0.90 23.17 -11.07
N LEU A 122 -0.79 22.00 -11.73
CA LEU A 122 0.42 21.60 -12.44
C LEU A 122 0.52 22.17 -13.86
N PHE A 123 -0.61 22.46 -14.49
CA PHE A 123 -0.70 22.94 -15.87
C PHE A 123 -1.60 24.19 -15.96
N PRO A 124 -1.18 25.33 -15.36
CA PRO A 124 -2.00 26.53 -15.37
C PRO A 124 -2.17 27.08 -16.79
N LEU A 125 -3.41 27.33 -17.21
CA LEU A 125 -3.72 27.81 -18.56
C LEU A 125 -3.13 29.18 -18.86
N SER A 126 -2.91 29.99 -17.82
CA SER A 126 -2.26 31.33 -17.94
C SER A 126 -0.82 31.25 -18.44
N ALA A 127 -0.15 30.12 -18.30
CA ALA A 127 1.23 29.92 -18.75
C ALA A 127 1.34 29.59 -20.25
N ASP A 128 0.24 29.27 -20.94
CA ASP A 128 0.27 28.94 -22.37
C ASP A 128 0.70 30.13 -23.27
N ASN A 129 0.57 31.36 -22.78
CA ASN A 129 0.89 32.58 -23.53
C ASN A 129 2.21 33.22 -23.10
N GLN A 130 3.02 32.56 -22.26
CA GLN A 130 4.30 33.12 -21.82
C GLN A 130 5.41 32.78 -22.80
N SER A 131 6.06 33.80 -23.36
CA SER A 131 7.29 33.66 -24.11
C SER A 131 8.48 33.55 -23.14
N SER A 132 9.46 32.73 -23.48
CA SER A 132 10.73 32.64 -22.72
C SER A 132 11.79 33.50 -23.40
N ASP A 133 12.48 34.33 -22.64
CA ASP A 133 13.65 35.12 -23.09
C ASP A 133 14.86 34.23 -23.44
N TYR A 134 14.83 32.96 -23.01
CA TYR A 134 15.91 31.97 -23.20
C TYR A 134 15.72 31.09 -24.47
N GLY A 135 14.78 31.44 -25.34
CA GLY A 135 14.43 30.62 -26.51
C GLY A 135 13.49 29.47 -26.16
N VAL A 136 13.40 28.47 -27.06
CA VAL A 136 12.50 27.32 -26.88
C VAL A 136 13.01 26.43 -25.75
N ILE A 137 12.19 26.22 -24.73
CA ILE A 137 12.46 25.30 -23.63
C ILE A 137 11.96 23.91 -24.02
N GLN A 138 12.85 22.93 -23.88
CA GLN A 138 12.52 21.50 -24.01
C GLN A 138 12.80 20.83 -22.66
N SER A 139 11.89 20.03 -22.19
CA SER A 139 12.06 19.19 -21.01
C SER A 139 11.78 17.74 -21.35
N GLN A 140 12.52 16.84 -20.74
CA GLN A 140 12.38 15.40 -20.94
C GLN A 140 12.53 14.66 -19.62
N LEU A 141 11.55 13.85 -19.27
CA LEU A 141 11.65 12.89 -18.19
C LEU A 141 12.64 11.78 -18.59
N ASN A 142 13.64 11.54 -17.75
CA ASN A 142 14.60 10.46 -17.94
C ASN A 142 14.17 9.21 -17.16
N GLN A 143 13.75 9.41 -15.91
CA GLN A 143 13.33 8.33 -15.02
C GLN A 143 12.25 8.80 -14.04
N VAL A 144 11.34 7.89 -13.66
CA VAL A 144 10.38 8.08 -12.59
C VAL A 144 10.32 6.80 -11.76
N ASN A 145 10.54 6.93 -10.46
CA ASN A 145 10.41 5.86 -9.48
C ASN A 145 9.29 6.22 -8.48
N VAL A 146 8.46 5.25 -8.13
CA VAL A 146 7.35 5.44 -7.21
C VAL A 146 7.54 4.51 -6.01
N TYR A 147 7.64 5.11 -4.83
CA TYR A 147 7.83 4.41 -3.56
C TYR A 147 6.59 4.58 -2.69
N ASN A 148 5.87 3.50 -2.45
CA ASN A 148 4.71 3.54 -1.57
C ASN A 148 5.16 3.78 -0.13
N GLN A 149 4.55 4.78 0.52
CA GLN A 149 4.88 5.11 1.91
C GLN A 149 3.85 4.54 2.87
N LYS A 150 2.57 4.78 2.63
CA LYS A 150 1.49 4.42 3.55
C LYS A 150 0.16 4.30 2.82
N GLN A 151 -0.58 3.25 3.18
CA GLN A 151 -1.99 3.11 2.81
C GLN A 151 -2.85 3.37 4.06
N SER A 152 -3.85 4.21 3.97
CA SER A 152 -4.77 4.54 5.07
C SER A 152 -6.07 5.13 4.53
N GLY A 153 -7.19 4.64 5.05
CA GLY A 153 -8.51 5.26 4.82
C GLY A 153 -8.93 5.40 3.36
N GLY A 154 -8.65 4.41 2.51
CA GLY A 154 -9.04 4.47 1.10
C GLY A 154 -8.07 5.27 0.21
N SER A 155 -6.89 5.64 0.71
CA SER A 155 -5.87 6.33 -0.07
C SER A 155 -4.48 5.75 0.13
N ILE A 156 -3.62 5.89 -0.91
CA ILE A 156 -2.19 5.57 -0.84
C ILE A 156 -1.40 6.86 -0.93
N VAL A 157 -0.46 7.05 -0.01
CA VAL A 157 0.56 8.10 -0.09
C VAL A 157 1.84 7.49 -0.63
N ALA A 158 2.42 8.12 -1.64
CA ALA A 158 3.67 7.67 -2.23
C ALA A 158 4.67 8.83 -2.41
N LEU A 159 5.95 8.48 -2.40
CA LEU A 159 7.03 9.35 -2.80
C LEU A 159 7.35 9.05 -4.27
N VAL A 160 7.47 10.08 -5.09
CA VAL A 160 7.87 9.97 -6.50
C VAL A 160 9.19 10.67 -6.69
N ASP A 161 10.17 9.96 -7.22
CA ASP A 161 11.49 10.45 -7.55
C ASP A 161 11.62 10.55 -9.07
N CYS A 162 11.88 11.76 -9.57
CA CYS A 162 11.98 12.07 -10.98
C CYS A 162 13.37 12.55 -11.33
N ASP A 163 13.94 11.96 -12.37
CA ASP A 163 15.13 12.49 -13.04
C ASP A 163 14.71 13.10 -14.38
N TYR A 164 15.07 14.33 -14.65
CA TYR A 164 14.72 15.00 -15.90
C TYR A 164 15.81 15.93 -16.41
N THR A 165 15.74 16.21 -17.69
CA THR A 165 16.68 17.12 -18.39
C THR A 165 15.90 18.30 -18.94
N VAL A 166 16.40 19.53 -18.73
CA VAL A 166 15.87 20.74 -19.34
C VAL A 166 16.91 21.32 -20.28
N LYS A 167 16.48 21.67 -21.49
CA LYS A 167 17.27 22.39 -22.49
C LYS A 167 16.66 23.75 -22.78
N ALA A 168 17.47 24.80 -22.77
CA ALA A 168 17.08 26.16 -23.12
C ALA A 168 18.16 26.78 -24.00
N GLY A 169 17.89 26.91 -25.30
CA GLY A 169 18.91 27.29 -26.27
C GLY A 169 20.08 26.30 -26.29
N THR A 170 21.28 26.76 -25.98
CA THR A 170 22.51 25.93 -25.89
C THR A 170 22.76 25.32 -24.52
N MET A 171 22.00 25.73 -23.49
CA MET A 171 22.15 25.24 -22.14
C MET A 171 21.39 23.92 -21.95
N THR A 172 22.04 22.99 -21.25
CA THR A 172 21.41 21.73 -20.82
C THR A 172 21.64 21.55 -19.34
N ASN A 173 20.57 21.32 -18.59
CA ASN A 173 20.60 21.05 -17.16
C ASN A 173 19.94 19.70 -16.87
N ASN A 174 20.70 18.79 -16.24
CA ASN A 174 20.18 17.53 -15.73
C ASN A 174 19.82 17.70 -14.27
N VAL A 175 18.60 17.37 -13.93
CA VAL A 175 18.06 17.45 -12.56
C VAL A 175 17.76 16.02 -12.08
N PRO A 176 18.69 15.40 -11.35
CA PRO A 176 18.44 14.10 -10.71
C PRO A 176 17.69 14.29 -9.39
N HIS A 177 16.97 13.26 -8.99
CA HIS A 177 16.35 13.13 -7.67
C HIS A 177 15.48 14.31 -7.26
N TYR A 178 14.54 14.68 -8.14
CA TYR A 178 13.52 15.68 -7.81
C TYR A 178 12.28 15.01 -7.26
N LEU A 179 11.96 15.30 -6.00
CA LEU A 179 10.97 14.56 -5.25
C LEU A 179 9.61 15.24 -5.20
N PHE A 180 8.59 14.39 -5.26
CA PHE A 180 7.21 14.73 -5.01
C PHE A 180 6.58 13.76 -4.01
N GLN A 181 5.64 14.24 -3.23
CA GLN A 181 4.69 13.41 -2.50
C GLN A 181 3.35 13.45 -3.22
N VAL A 182 2.77 12.28 -3.46
CA VAL A 182 1.46 12.14 -4.10
C VAL A 182 0.48 11.43 -3.19
N SER A 183 -0.80 11.78 -3.29
CA SER A 183 -1.90 11.03 -2.68
C SER A 183 -2.79 10.47 -3.78
N TYR A 184 -3.07 9.18 -3.73
CA TYR A 184 -3.89 8.45 -4.68
C TYR A 184 -5.14 7.95 -3.97
N ASP A 185 -6.30 8.28 -4.49
CA ASP A 185 -7.60 7.82 -4.00
C ASP A 185 -7.93 6.48 -4.67
N LEU A 186 -8.20 5.47 -3.84
CA LEU A 186 -8.46 4.10 -4.28
C LEU A 186 -9.85 3.92 -4.90
N GLU A 187 -10.82 4.73 -4.48
CA GLU A 187 -12.20 4.68 -4.99
C GLU A 187 -12.29 5.38 -6.35
N GLN A 188 -11.71 6.56 -6.45
CA GLN A 188 -11.72 7.35 -7.70
C GLN A 188 -10.68 6.88 -8.72
N GLY A 189 -9.65 6.16 -8.28
CA GLY A 189 -8.55 5.73 -9.14
C GLY A 189 -7.71 6.90 -9.68
N THR A 190 -7.59 8.01 -8.93
CA THR A 190 -6.94 9.25 -9.38
C THR A 190 -6.00 9.82 -8.30
N LEU A 191 -5.01 10.60 -8.75
CA LEU A 191 -4.15 11.37 -7.86
C LEU A 191 -4.91 12.63 -7.42
N THR A 192 -5.13 12.77 -6.12
CA THR A 192 -5.89 13.86 -5.50
C THR A 192 -5.01 14.97 -4.95
N LYS A 193 -3.72 14.70 -4.78
CA LYS A 193 -2.75 15.68 -4.29
C LYS A 193 -1.37 15.40 -4.87
N VAL A 194 -0.68 16.46 -5.27
CA VAL A 194 0.73 16.43 -5.67
C VAL A 194 1.43 17.58 -4.96
N THR A 195 2.43 17.26 -4.15
CA THR A 195 3.22 18.21 -3.38
C THR A 195 4.67 18.09 -3.79
N GLU A 196 5.25 19.18 -4.23
CA GLU A 196 6.68 19.26 -4.56
C GLU A 196 7.50 19.30 -3.27
N LEU A 197 8.49 18.44 -3.15
CA LEU A 197 9.42 18.37 -2.02
C LEU A 197 10.79 18.95 -2.39
N GLY A 198 11.07 19.06 -3.69
CA GLY A 198 12.31 19.63 -4.23
C GLY A 198 13.40 18.62 -4.49
N LYS A 199 14.59 19.13 -4.80
CA LYS A 199 15.77 18.32 -5.16
C LYS A 199 16.45 17.77 -3.90
N ILE A 200 16.84 16.47 -3.94
CA ILE A 200 17.73 15.89 -2.93
C ILE A 200 19.19 15.99 -3.40
N GLY A 201 20.03 16.40 -2.46
CA GLY A 201 21.48 16.49 -2.68
C GLY A 201 21.95 17.89 -3.12
N LYS A 202 23.18 18.18 -2.76
CA LYS A 202 23.89 19.38 -3.20
C LYS A 202 24.48 19.17 -4.58
#